data_36bf90ac3316b6592d226222e184ddea
#
_entry.id   36bf90ac3316b6592d226222e184ddea
#
_cell.length_a   1.000
_cell.length_b   1.000
_cell.length_c   1.000
_cell.angle_alpha   90.00
_cell.angle_beta   90.00
_cell.angle_gamma   90.00
#
_symmetry.space_group_name_H-M   'P 1'
#
loop_
_entity.id
_entity.type
_entity.pdbx_description
1 polymer ?
#
loop_
_entity_poly.entity_id
_entity_poly.type
_entity_poly.pdbx_seq_one_letter_code
_entity_poly.pdbx_strand_id
1 'polypeptide(L)'
;MDELNNGCSSFRLWESDAPGHKVGLDVPTLRYYPASHKVGNGTVIICAGGAYQRRSPHEDIGYAEYLNSIGLDAFVLDYRVTPYEFPHALLDARRAIRFVRKNAEMFGVDPNKIAIMGSSAGGHLAALTSTYKNVIDGEGIDDIDAVDFMPNAQILCYPVLDVQGHKYSFEVLLGERFEEHKKATPMLLADENTPPVFLWHTATDACVDVNGSLRYCQKLHEFGVSIEMHIYPVGIHGLGLANDNEHNCPYIQGWANKLEAWLKEFNYTNS
;
A
#
# COMPACT_ATOMS: atom_id res chain seq x y z
N MET A 1 -11.80 5.79 -19.60
CA MET A 1 -11.83 4.43 -18.99
C MET A 1 -11.38 3.48 -20.09
N ASP A 2 -10.22 2.86 -19.92
CA ASP A 2 -9.71 1.90 -20.88
C ASP A 2 -9.97 0.50 -20.31
N GLU A 3 -10.73 -0.32 -21.03
CA GLU A 3 -10.93 -1.72 -20.66
C GLU A 3 -9.64 -2.51 -20.96
N LEU A 4 -9.04 -3.03 -19.92
CA LEU A 4 -7.95 -3.98 -20.03
C LEU A 4 -8.52 -5.40 -20.21
N ASN A 5 -7.80 -6.30 -20.90
CA ASN A 5 -8.21 -7.72 -20.99
C ASN A 5 -8.45 -8.31 -19.59
N ASN A 6 -9.53 -9.08 -19.41
CA ASN A 6 -9.99 -9.75 -18.17
C ASN A 6 -10.89 -8.95 -17.22
N GLY A 7 -11.68 -7.97 -17.70
CA GLY A 7 -12.63 -7.23 -16.85
C GLY A 7 -11.99 -6.19 -15.92
N CYS A 8 -10.67 -5.96 -16.05
CA CYS A 8 -9.95 -4.91 -15.36
C CYS A 8 -10.17 -3.56 -16.08
N SER A 9 -10.43 -2.50 -15.33
CA SER A 9 -10.52 -1.13 -15.85
C SER A 9 -9.40 -0.28 -15.31
N SER A 10 -8.85 0.61 -16.13
CA SER A 10 -7.81 1.56 -15.71
C SER A 10 -8.34 2.99 -15.69
N PHE A 11 -7.99 3.72 -14.63
CA PHE A 11 -8.40 5.10 -14.40
C PHE A 11 -7.16 5.99 -14.26
N ARG A 12 -7.18 7.13 -14.94
CA ARG A 12 -6.23 8.21 -14.61
C ARG A 12 -6.67 8.85 -13.29
N LEU A 13 -5.71 9.12 -12.42
CA LEU A 13 -6.01 9.73 -11.12
C LEU A 13 -6.31 11.24 -11.22
N TRP A 14 -5.87 11.90 -12.28
CA TRP A 14 -6.18 13.29 -12.61
C TRP A 14 -6.73 13.39 -14.04
N GLU A 15 -7.68 14.28 -14.26
CA GLU A 15 -8.23 14.57 -15.59
C GLU A 15 -7.18 15.23 -16.50
N SER A 16 -6.39 16.13 -15.91
CA SER A 16 -5.21 16.75 -16.53
C SER A 16 -3.93 15.99 -16.16
N ASP A 17 -2.78 16.59 -16.37
CA ASP A 17 -1.50 16.06 -15.92
C ASP A 17 -1.45 16.04 -14.38
N ALA A 18 -0.91 14.95 -13.83
CA ALA A 18 -0.66 14.84 -12.40
C ALA A 18 0.30 15.95 -11.93
N PRO A 19 0.13 16.52 -10.73
CA PRO A 19 1.03 17.54 -10.21
C PRO A 19 2.50 17.10 -10.29
N GLY A 20 3.35 17.97 -10.84
CA GLY A 20 4.77 17.67 -11.08
C GLY A 20 5.03 16.66 -12.21
N HIS A 21 4.04 16.40 -13.09
CA HIS A 21 4.24 15.53 -14.25
C HIS A 21 5.41 16.00 -15.12
N LYS A 22 6.22 15.04 -15.58
CA LYS A 22 7.31 15.26 -16.52
C LYS A 22 7.00 14.52 -17.82
N VAL A 23 7.03 15.24 -18.94
CA VAL A 23 6.70 14.69 -20.27
C VAL A 23 7.55 13.47 -20.57
N GLY A 24 6.91 12.40 -21.04
CA GLY A 24 7.58 11.13 -21.39
C GLY A 24 7.88 10.20 -20.19
N LEU A 25 7.45 10.56 -18.98
CA LEU A 25 7.57 9.72 -17.80
C LEU A 25 6.20 9.15 -17.36
N ASP A 26 6.24 8.26 -16.38
CA ASP A 26 5.08 7.57 -15.81
C ASP A 26 3.95 8.52 -15.41
N VAL A 27 2.73 8.18 -15.83
CA VAL A 27 1.49 8.82 -15.41
C VAL A 27 0.84 7.89 -14.38
N PRO A 28 0.52 8.37 -13.18
CA PRO A 28 -0.09 7.51 -12.17
C PRO A 28 -1.51 7.09 -12.58
N THR A 29 -1.75 5.78 -12.52
CA THR A 29 -3.04 5.17 -12.85
C THR A 29 -3.50 4.24 -11.74
N LEU A 30 -4.80 3.99 -11.70
CA LEU A 30 -5.44 3.07 -10.76
C LEU A 30 -6.15 1.98 -11.55
N ARG A 31 -5.66 0.75 -11.46
CA ARG A 31 -6.26 -0.43 -12.10
C ARG A 31 -7.26 -1.08 -11.16
N TYR A 32 -8.51 -1.20 -11.58
CA TYR A 32 -9.60 -1.79 -10.80
C TYR A 32 -9.79 -3.26 -11.17
N TYR A 33 -9.77 -4.11 -10.18
CA TYR A 33 -9.99 -5.55 -10.25
C TYR A 33 -11.26 -5.90 -9.47
N PRO A 34 -12.42 -5.99 -10.13
CA PRO A 34 -13.68 -6.37 -9.47
C PRO A 34 -13.68 -7.86 -9.12
N ALA A 35 -14.13 -8.19 -7.91
CA ALA A 35 -14.39 -9.58 -7.56
C ALA A 35 -15.62 -10.09 -8.31
N SER A 36 -15.51 -11.28 -8.94
CA SER A 36 -16.63 -11.92 -9.64
C SER A 36 -17.78 -12.30 -8.70
N HIS A 37 -17.48 -12.48 -7.42
CA HIS A 37 -18.43 -12.79 -6.37
C HIS A 37 -18.06 -12.01 -5.09
N LYS A 38 -18.72 -10.87 -4.89
CA LYS A 38 -18.46 -10.05 -3.70
C LYS A 38 -19.08 -10.67 -2.45
N VAL A 39 -18.30 -10.73 -1.38
CA VAL A 39 -18.74 -11.16 -0.05
C VAL A 39 -18.66 -10.03 0.99
N GLY A 40 -18.44 -8.80 0.56
CA GLY A 40 -18.41 -7.61 1.40
C GLY A 40 -18.36 -6.35 0.56
N ASN A 41 -18.24 -5.21 1.21
CA ASN A 41 -18.15 -3.90 0.58
C ASN A 41 -16.84 -3.15 0.91
N GLY A 42 -15.91 -3.80 1.59
CA GLY A 42 -14.56 -3.29 1.76
C GLY A 42 -13.76 -3.37 0.46
N THR A 43 -12.65 -2.62 0.39
CA THR A 43 -11.71 -2.68 -0.73
C THR A 43 -10.29 -2.41 -0.29
N VAL A 44 -9.33 -2.81 -1.12
CA VAL A 44 -7.89 -2.67 -0.85
C VAL A 44 -7.21 -1.99 -2.04
N ILE A 45 -6.45 -0.94 -1.77
CA ILE A 45 -5.55 -0.30 -2.74
C ILE A 45 -4.15 -0.86 -2.53
N ILE A 46 -3.56 -1.44 -3.58
CA ILE A 46 -2.30 -2.19 -3.55
C ILE A 46 -1.18 -1.32 -4.11
N CYS A 47 -0.08 -1.23 -3.36
CA CYS A 47 1.18 -0.58 -3.73
C CYS A 47 2.29 -1.63 -3.79
N ALA A 48 2.70 -2.03 -4.98
CA ALA A 48 3.78 -3.00 -5.17
C ALA A 48 5.13 -2.48 -4.65
N GLY A 49 6.03 -3.38 -4.24
CA GLY A 49 7.40 -3.04 -3.90
C GLY A 49 8.28 -2.73 -5.12
N GLY A 50 9.59 -2.58 -4.89
CA GLY A 50 10.58 -2.32 -5.93
C GLY A 50 11.48 -1.12 -5.68
N ALA A 51 11.71 -0.78 -4.39
CA ALA A 51 12.64 0.25 -3.90
C ALA A 51 12.43 1.64 -4.53
N TYR A 52 11.19 1.99 -4.92
CA TYR A 52 10.84 3.21 -5.67
C TYR A 52 11.52 3.34 -7.04
N GLN A 53 12.20 2.29 -7.51
CA GLN A 53 12.78 2.25 -8.87
C GLN A 53 11.81 1.64 -9.89
N ARG A 54 10.98 0.73 -9.45
CA ARG A 54 9.98 0.01 -10.25
C ARG A 54 8.83 -0.45 -9.37
N ARG A 55 7.86 -1.10 -9.98
CA ARG A 55 6.78 -1.83 -9.30
C ARG A 55 6.91 -3.31 -9.63
N SER A 56 6.97 -4.17 -8.61
CA SER A 56 7.17 -5.62 -8.74
C SER A 56 5.86 -6.33 -9.13
N PRO A 57 5.76 -6.97 -10.32
CA PRO A 57 4.48 -7.47 -10.82
C PRO A 57 3.82 -8.55 -9.95
N HIS A 58 4.59 -9.40 -9.26
CA HIS A 58 4.04 -10.45 -8.39
C HIS A 58 3.43 -9.90 -7.09
N GLU A 59 3.73 -8.65 -6.74
CA GLU A 59 3.20 -7.92 -5.58
C GLU A 59 2.05 -6.96 -5.94
N ASP A 60 1.57 -7.00 -7.17
CA ASP A 60 0.42 -6.21 -7.63
C ASP A 60 -0.75 -7.10 -8.06
N ILE A 61 -0.74 -7.66 -9.27
CA ILE A 61 -1.82 -8.50 -9.81
C ILE A 61 -2.07 -9.73 -8.93
N GLY A 62 -1.00 -10.37 -8.44
CA GLY A 62 -1.14 -11.54 -7.58
C GLY A 62 -1.95 -11.24 -6.31
N TYR A 63 -1.73 -10.10 -5.68
CA TYR A 63 -2.54 -9.68 -4.53
C TYR A 63 -3.98 -9.32 -4.92
N ALA A 64 -4.19 -8.66 -6.07
CA ALA A 64 -5.52 -8.35 -6.55
C ALA A 64 -6.34 -9.61 -6.82
N GLU A 65 -5.76 -10.60 -7.48
CA GLU A 65 -6.38 -11.91 -7.74
C GLU A 65 -6.69 -12.66 -6.45
N TYR A 66 -5.78 -12.63 -5.47
CA TYR A 66 -6.04 -13.22 -4.15
C TYR A 66 -7.22 -12.55 -3.46
N LEU A 67 -7.26 -11.22 -3.40
CA LEU A 67 -8.36 -10.48 -2.78
C LEU A 67 -9.69 -10.73 -3.50
N ASN A 68 -9.67 -10.81 -4.83
CA ASN A 68 -10.85 -11.21 -5.60
C ASN A 68 -11.32 -12.63 -5.25
N SER A 69 -10.38 -13.57 -5.03
CA SER A 69 -10.71 -14.95 -4.66
C SER A 69 -11.44 -15.08 -3.32
N ILE A 70 -11.19 -14.13 -2.40
CA ILE A 70 -11.89 -14.02 -1.12
C ILE A 70 -13.08 -13.03 -1.16
N GLY A 71 -13.48 -12.59 -2.36
CA GLY A 71 -14.68 -11.79 -2.60
C GLY A 71 -14.54 -10.30 -2.34
N LEU A 72 -13.32 -9.75 -2.32
CA LEU A 72 -13.05 -8.32 -2.21
C LEU A 72 -12.62 -7.73 -3.56
N ASP A 73 -13.15 -6.56 -3.88
CA ASP A 73 -12.60 -5.72 -4.93
C ASP A 73 -11.21 -5.22 -4.54
N ALA A 74 -10.34 -5.10 -5.52
CA ALA A 74 -9.01 -4.58 -5.35
C ALA A 74 -8.68 -3.50 -6.39
N PHE A 75 -7.81 -2.59 -5.99
CA PHE A 75 -7.24 -1.59 -6.87
C PHE A 75 -5.71 -1.72 -6.82
N VAL A 76 -5.06 -1.69 -7.96
CA VAL A 76 -3.60 -1.64 -8.04
C VAL A 76 -3.19 -0.25 -8.47
N LEU A 77 -2.39 0.40 -7.64
CA LEU A 77 -1.88 1.74 -7.88
C LEU A 77 -0.54 1.68 -8.63
N ASP A 78 -0.53 2.17 -9.85
CA ASP A 78 0.69 2.43 -10.61
C ASP A 78 1.26 3.79 -10.18
N TYR A 79 1.77 3.87 -8.95
CA TYR A 79 2.35 5.10 -8.40
C TYR A 79 3.67 5.45 -9.11
N ARG A 80 4.00 6.74 -9.16
CA ARG A 80 5.22 7.25 -9.78
C ARG A 80 6.46 6.77 -9.03
N VAL A 81 7.41 6.26 -9.80
CA VAL A 81 8.72 5.79 -9.34
C VAL A 81 9.83 6.66 -9.93
N THR A 82 11.08 6.38 -9.64
CA THR A 82 12.22 7.14 -10.20
C THR A 82 12.03 7.37 -11.71
N PRO A 83 12.35 8.55 -12.24
CA PRO A 83 13.08 9.67 -11.63
C PRO A 83 12.20 10.66 -10.81
N TYR A 84 11.00 10.26 -10.41
CA TYR A 84 10.22 11.02 -9.47
C TYR A 84 10.70 10.74 -8.04
N GLU A 85 10.78 11.80 -7.25
CA GLU A 85 11.16 11.76 -5.85
C GLU A 85 9.97 12.10 -4.95
N PHE A 86 10.16 12.03 -3.64
CA PHE A 86 9.19 12.51 -2.67
C PHE A 86 8.79 13.97 -2.96
N PRO A 87 7.51 14.34 -2.95
CA PRO A 87 6.40 13.55 -2.40
C PRO A 87 5.53 12.84 -3.46
N HIS A 88 5.95 12.68 -4.71
CA HIS A 88 5.08 12.27 -5.82
C HIS A 88 4.36 10.94 -5.57
N ALA A 89 5.06 9.88 -5.13
CA ALA A 89 4.42 8.59 -4.83
C ALA A 89 3.37 8.70 -3.71
N LEU A 90 3.66 9.51 -2.67
CA LEU A 90 2.72 9.77 -1.57
C LEU A 90 1.47 10.54 -2.05
N LEU A 91 1.66 11.51 -2.93
CA LEU A 91 0.57 12.25 -3.56
C LEU A 91 -0.34 11.30 -4.38
N ASP A 92 0.27 10.40 -5.14
CA ASP A 92 -0.46 9.39 -5.93
C ASP A 92 -1.28 8.44 -5.04
N ALA A 93 -0.70 7.97 -3.93
CA ALA A 93 -1.38 7.08 -3.00
C ALA A 93 -2.56 7.77 -2.29
N ARG A 94 -2.38 9.00 -1.85
CA ARG A 94 -3.48 9.80 -1.28
C ARG A 94 -4.58 10.05 -2.29
N ARG A 95 -4.20 10.39 -3.52
CA ARG A 95 -5.15 10.62 -4.61
C ARG A 95 -5.93 9.37 -4.95
N ALA A 96 -5.29 8.20 -4.95
CA ALA A 96 -5.96 6.92 -5.17
C ALA A 96 -7.05 6.64 -4.11
N ILE A 97 -6.74 6.87 -2.82
CA ILE A 97 -7.74 6.71 -1.74
C ILE A 97 -8.91 7.68 -1.92
N ARG A 98 -8.63 8.95 -2.17
CA ARG A 98 -9.64 9.98 -2.42
C ARG A 98 -10.50 9.63 -3.63
N PHE A 99 -9.88 9.16 -4.72
CA PHE A 99 -10.57 8.77 -5.94
C PHE A 99 -11.56 7.61 -5.67
N VAL A 100 -11.10 6.55 -5.01
CA VAL A 100 -11.98 5.42 -4.65
C VAL A 100 -13.09 5.86 -3.70
N ARG A 101 -12.78 6.66 -2.68
CA ARG A 101 -13.74 7.16 -1.69
C ARG A 101 -14.79 8.07 -2.32
N LYS A 102 -14.41 8.96 -3.22
CA LYS A 102 -15.32 9.85 -3.96
C LYS A 102 -16.27 9.09 -4.87
N ASN A 103 -15.78 7.99 -5.48
CA ASN A 103 -16.50 7.17 -6.43
C ASN A 103 -17.00 5.85 -5.82
N ALA A 104 -17.12 5.78 -4.48
CA ALA A 104 -17.48 4.55 -3.77
C ALA A 104 -18.78 3.90 -4.24
N GLU A 105 -19.80 4.71 -4.55
CA GLU A 105 -21.07 4.24 -5.11
C GLU A 105 -20.88 3.56 -6.48
N MET A 106 -20.09 4.16 -7.37
CA MET A 106 -19.79 3.59 -8.69
C MET A 106 -19.12 2.21 -8.60
N PHE A 107 -18.23 2.01 -7.62
CA PHE A 107 -17.54 0.74 -7.39
C PHE A 107 -18.34 -0.22 -6.50
N GLY A 108 -19.42 0.23 -5.85
CA GLY A 108 -20.19 -0.56 -4.89
C GLY A 108 -19.35 -0.92 -3.65
N VAL A 109 -18.50 0.00 -3.17
CA VAL A 109 -17.67 -0.16 -1.98
C VAL A 109 -18.09 0.82 -0.88
N ASP A 110 -17.75 0.50 0.37
CA ASP A 110 -17.97 1.40 1.51
C ASP A 110 -16.83 2.43 1.59
N PRO A 111 -17.11 3.75 1.51
CA PRO A 111 -16.09 4.78 1.62
C PRO A 111 -15.31 4.77 2.95
N ASN A 112 -15.85 4.09 3.99
CA ASN A 112 -15.22 3.93 5.30
C ASN A 112 -14.50 2.59 5.46
N LYS A 113 -14.35 1.80 4.39
CA LYS A 113 -13.67 0.50 4.37
C LYS A 113 -12.67 0.39 3.22
N ILE A 114 -11.80 1.38 3.11
CA ILE A 114 -10.72 1.42 2.12
C ILE A 114 -9.40 1.19 2.84
N ALA A 115 -8.81 0.01 2.66
CA ALA A 115 -7.48 -0.30 3.16
C ALA A 115 -6.41 0.06 2.12
N ILE A 116 -5.20 0.37 2.60
CA ILE A 116 -4.01 0.45 1.74
C ILE A 116 -3.08 -0.72 2.07
N MET A 117 -2.60 -1.39 1.04
CA MET A 117 -1.70 -2.55 1.15
C MET A 117 -0.40 -2.29 0.42
N GLY A 118 0.72 -2.75 0.94
CA GLY A 118 1.96 -2.68 0.20
C GLY A 118 3.04 -3.59 0.72
N SER A 119 3.99 -3.91 -0.18
CA SER A 119 5.15 -4.76 0.07
C SER A 119 6.44 -3.95 -0.01
N SER A 120 7.42 -4.21 0.86
CA SER A 120 8.75 -3.59 0.79
C SER A 120 8.67 -2.04 0.74
N ALA A 121 9.14 -1.41 -0.34
CA ALA A 121 8.99 0.03 -0.57
C ALA A 121 7.51 0.45 -0.77
N GLY A 122 6.66 -0.41 -1.35
CA GLY A 122 5.20 -0.20 -1.39
C GLY A 122 4.58 -0.27 0.01
N GLY A 123 5.11 -1.12 0.89
CA GLY A 123 4.77 -1.16 2.31
C GLY A 123 5.18 0.13 3.03
N HIS A 124 6.33 0.70 2.66
CA HIS A 124 6.72 2.04 3.12
C HIS A 124 5.70 3.09 2.67
N LEU A 125 5.32 3.08 1.40
CA LEU A 125 4.33 4.00 0.84
C LEU A 125 2.99 3.89 1.56
N ALA A 126 2.50 2.66 1.81
CA ALA A 126 1.26 2.40 2.53
C ALA A 126 1.33 2.93 3.98
N ALA A 127 2.41 2.64 4.71
CA ALA A 127 2.63 3.15 6.05
C ALA A 127 2.80 4.67 6.09
N LEU A 128 3.52 5.25 5.11
CA LEU A 128 3.70 6.69 5.01
C LEU A 128 2.37 7.40 4.71
N THR A 129 1.53 6.85 3.84
CA THR A 129 0.17 7.37 3.57
C THR A 129 -0.69 7.36 4.83
N SER A 130 -0.51 6.37 5.68
CA SER A 130 -1.25 6.17 6.94
C SER A 130 -0.75 7.06 8.10
N THR A 131 0.44 7.67 7.97
CA THR A 131 1.08 8.40 9.08
C THR A 131 1.44 9.86 8.75
N TYR A 132 1.69 10.18 7.49
CA TYR A 132 2.05 11.54 7.07
C TYR A 132 0.79 12.40 6.95
N LYS A 133 0.63 13.43 7.80
CA LYS A 133 -0.59 14.26 7.87
C LYS A 133 -0.43 15.68 7.32
N ASN A 134 0.81 16.08 7.01
CA ASN A 134 1.04 17.41 6.47
C ASN A 134 0.48 17.53 5.05
N VAL A 135 0.06 18.73 4.68
CA VAL A 135 -0.33 19.06 3.31
C VAL A 135 0.86 18.90 2.38
N ILE A 136 0.61 18.41 1.19
CA ILE A 136 1.60 18.22 0.13
C ILE A 136 1.28 19.18 -1.02
N ASP A 137 2.31 19.81 -1.58
CA ASP A 137 2.16 20.63 -2.78
C ASP A 137 1.57 19.79 -3.92
N GLY A 138 0.51 20.30 -4.54
CA GLY A 138 -0.25 19.59 -5.57
C GLY A 138 -1.53 18.93 -5.06
N GLU A 139 -1.87 19.06 -3.77
CA GLU A 139 -3.21 18.77 -3.24
C GLU A 139 -4.13 19.99 -3.36
N GLY A 140 -5.44 19.76 -3.30
CA GLY A 140 -6.46 20.84 -3.33
C GLY A 140 -6.76 21.37 -4.73
N ILE A 141 -6.56 20.54 -5.77
CA ILE A 141 -6.72 20.97 -7.17
C ILE A 141 -8.19 20.88 -7.62
N ASP A 142 -8.93 19.88 -7.14
CA ASP A 142 -10.28 19.59 -7.58
C ASP A 142 -11.15 18.98 -6.46
N ASP A 143 -12.40 18.62 -6.80
CA ASP A 143 -13.38 18.05 -5.86
C ASP A 143 -12.95 16.70 -5.26
N ILE A 144 -12.07 15.95 -5.91
CA ILE A 144 -11.55 14.69 -5.39
C ILE A 144 -10.62 14.99 -4.20
N ASP A 145 -9.85 16.06 -4.27
CA ASP A 145 -8.95 16.44 -3.20
C ASP A 145 -9.66 16.99 -1.94
N ALA A 146 -10.95 17.33 -2.05
CA ALA A 146 -11.77 17.71 -0.89
C ALA A 146 -12.16 16.50 -0.01
N VAL A 147 -11.98 15.27 -0.49
CA VAL A 147 -12.29 14.03 0.25
C VAL A 147 -11.09 13.61 1.09
N ASP A 148 -11.36 12.99 2.24
CA ASP A 148 -10.30 12.48 3.14
C ASP A 148 -9.42 11.42 2.44
N PHE A 149 -8.11 11.53 2.64
CA PHE A 149 -7.11 10.60 2.10
C PHE A 149 -6.70 9.51 3.08
N MET A 150 -7.08 9.59 4.36
CA MET A 150 -6.64 8.63 5.35
C MET A 150 -7.25 7.26 5.06
N PRO A 151 -6.46 6.18 4.92
CA PRO A 151 -7.02 4.83 4.76
C PRO A 151 -7.68 4.39 6.07
N ASN A 152 -8.61 3.44 5.97
CA ASN A 152 -9.29 2.89 7.15
C ASN A 152 -8.50 1.75 7.82
N ALA A 153 -7.53 1.18 7.10
CA ALA A 153 -6.60 0.17 7.60
C ALA A 153 -5.34 0.13 6.73
N GLN A 154 -4.24 -0.43 7.27
CA GLN A 154 -3.00 -0.65 6.54
C GLN A 154 -2.58 -2.12 6.60
N ILE A 155 -2.17 -2.67 5.45
CA ILE A 155 -1.70 -4.05 5.29
C ILE A 155 -0.26 -3.99 4.79
N LEU A 156 0.69 -4.42 5.62
CA LEU A 156 2.11 -4.23 5.41
C LEU A 156 2.84 -5.56 5.27
N CYS A 157 3.39 -5.82 4.08
CA CYS A 157 4.13 -7.04 3.78
C CYS A 157 5.64 -6.72 3.77
N TYR A 158 6.40 -7.26 4.72
CA TYR A 158 7.86 -7.02 4.88
C TYR A 158 8.25 -5.56 4.55
N PRO A 159 7.59 -4.58 5.21
CA PRO A 159 7.69 -3.18 4.82
C PRO A 159 9.03 -2.54 5.16
N VAL A 160 9.47 -1.58 4.36
CA VAL A 160 10.53 -0.64 4.75
C VAL A 160 9.90 0.42 5.66
N LEU A 161 10.33 0.52 6.92
CA LEU A 161 9.70 1.42 7.90
C LEU A 161 10.65 2.46 8.50
N ASP A 162 11.94 2.26 8.30
CA ASP A 162 12.98 3.23 8.65
C ASP A 162 14.22 3.08 7.75
N VAL A 163 15.11 4.07 7.82
CA VAL A 163 16.34 4.10 7.02
C VAL A 163 17.33 3.00 7.40
N GLN A 164 17.28 2.49 8.63
CA GLN A 164 18.16 1.39 9.09
C GLN A 164 17.72 0.06 8.48
N GLY A 165 16.39 -0.11 8.26
CA GLY A 165 15.84 -1.30 7.64
C GLY A 165 16.23 -1.43 6.16
N HIS A 166 16.20 -0.34 5.38
CA HIS A 166 16.62 -0.35 3.98
C HIS A 166 16.95 1.05 3.47
N LYS A 167 18.18 1.48 3.66
CA LYS A 167 18.67 2.81 3.29
C LYS A 167 18.43 3.17 1.83
N TYR A 168 18.64 2.22 0.92
CA TYR A 168 18.53 2.44 -0.52
C TYR A 168 17.15 2.92 -0.98
N SER A 169 16.06 2.39 -0.41
CA SER A 169 14.71 2.89 -0.73
C SER A 169 14.54 4.37 -0.38
N PHE A 170 15.15 4.82 0.73
CA PHE A 170 15.12 6.24 1.10
C PHE A 170 16.00 7.10 0.20
N GLU A 171 17.15 6.59 -0.23
CA GLU A 171 18.04 7.28 -1.18
C GLU A 171 17.34 7.50 -2.53
N VAL A 172 16.63 6.47 -3.05
CA VAL A 172 15.87 6.58 -4.30
C VAL A 172 14.67 7.52 -4.14
N LEU A 173 13.92 7.40 -3.02
CA LEU A 173 12.74 8.22 -2.76
C LEU A 173 13.06 9.71 -2.60
N LEU A 174 14.16 10.04 -1.95
CA LEU A 174 14.49 11.41 -1.53
C LEU A 174 15.54 12.08 -2.40
N GLY A 175 16.35 11.31 -3.16
CA GLY A 175 17.43 11.83 -3.97
C GLY A 175 18.39 12.70 -3.16
N GLU A 176 18.64 13.93 -3.64
CA GLU A 176 19.52 14.90 -2.96
C GLU A 176 19.03 15.32 -1.56
N ARG A 177 17.73 15.09 -1.25
CA ARG A 177 17.13 15.39 0.06
C ARG A 177 17.21 14.24 1.05
N PHE A 178 18.12 13.27 0.85
CA PHE A 178 18.24 12.09 1.72
C PHE A 178 18.38 12.45 3.21
N GLU A 179 19.06 13.53 3.55
CA GLU A 179 19.21 14.01 4.94
C GLU A 179 17.85 14.33 5.62
N GLU A 180 16.79 14.50 4.83
CA GLU A 180 15.44 14.73 5.30
C GLU A 180 14.65 13.43 5.57
N HIS A 181 15.30 12.25 5.52
CA HIS A 181 14.65 10.94 5.64
C HIS A 181 13.68 10.83 6.83
N LYS A 182 13.92 11.54 7.92
CA LYS A 182 13.02 11.56 9.08
C LYS A 182 11.62 12.06 8.73
N LYS A 183 11.48 12.96 7.76
CA LYS A 183 10.19 13.48 7.27
C LYS A 183 9.39 12.43 6.51
N ALA A 184 10.03 11.38 6.01
CA ALA A 184 9.44 10.28 5.28
C ALA A 184 9.57 8.94 6.02
N THR A 185 9.79 8.94 7.32
CA THR A 185 9.94 7.74 8.15
C THR A 185 8.63 7.46 8.89
N PRO A 186 7.81 6.47 8.47
CA PRO A 186 6.49 6.21 9.05
C PRO A 186 6.50 6.03 10.56
N MET A 187 7.52 5.34 11.09
CA MET A 187 7.67 5.11 12.52
C MET A 187 7.78 6.41 13.34
N LEU A 188 8.35 7.48 12.77
CA LEU A 188 8.50 8.77 13.46
C LEU A 188 7.26 9.65 13.33
N LEU A 189 6.34 9.31 12.42
CA LEU A 189 5.13 10.07 12.10
C LEU A 189 3.87 9.44 12.69
N ALA A 190 3.97 8.20 13.17
CA ALA A 190 2.85 7.46 13.77
C ALA A 190 2.36 8.14 15.06
N ASP A 191 1.04 8.13 15.25
CA ASP A 191 0.35 8.64 16.44
C ASP A 191 -0.91 7.82 16.74
N GLU A 192 -1.72 8.24 17.71
CA GLU A 192 -2.96 7.61 18.15
C GLU A 192 -4.06 7.54 17.07
N ASN A 193 -3.96 8.33 16.00
CA ASN A 193 -4.91 8.34 14.89
C ASN A 193 -4.39 7.53 13.68
N THR A 194 -3.28 6.81 13.84
CA THR A 194 -2.79 5.91 12.81
C THR A 194 -3.75 4.73 12.66
N PRO A 195 -4.17 4.36 11.43
CA PRO A 195 -5.13 3.28 11.22
C PRO A 195 -4.65 1.91 11.72
N PRO A 196 -5.57 0.98 12.04
CA PRO A 196 -5.25 -0.41 12.37
C PRO A 196 -4.31 -1.04 11.35
N VAL A 197 -3.41 -1.92 11.82
CA VAL A 197 -2.40 -2.56 10.98
C VAL A 197 -2.48 -4.08 11.04
N PHE A 198 -2.43 -4.71 9.86
CA PHE A 198 -1.99 -6.08 9.67
C PHE A 198 -0.57 -6.04 9.10
N LEU A 199 0.39 -6.70 9.74
CA LEU A 199 1.79 -6.72 9.32
C LEU A 199 2.35 -8.13 9.34
N TRP A 200 3.12 -8.51 8.30
CA TRP A 200 3.93 -9.71 8.35
C TRP A 200 5.34 -9.50 7.79
N HIS A 201 6.29 -10.28 8.31
CA HIS A 201 7.69 -10.20 7.91
C HIS A 201 8.38 -11.55 8.17
N THR A 202 9.58 -11.75 7.63
CA THR A 202 10.44 -12.91 7.95
C THR A 202 11.67 -12.47 8.75
N ALA A 203 12.03 -13.23 9.78
CA ALA A 203 13.12 -12.88 10.67
C ALA A 203 14.51 -12.98 10.01
N THR A 204 14.62 -13.73 8.91
CA THR A 204 15.87 -13.89 8.13
C THR A 204 15.90 -13.08 6.85
N ASP A 205 15.03 -12.08 6.71
CA ASP A 205 15.06 -11.14 5.58
C ASP A 205 16.42 -10.41 5.55
N ALA A 206 17.22 -10.70 4.52
CA ALA A 206 18.54 -10.13 4.36
C ALA A 206 18.56 -8.78 3.62
N CYS A 207 17.39 -8.35 3.10
CA CYS A 207 17.24 -7.10 2.34
C CYS A 207 16.65 -6.00 3.20
N VAL A 208 15.54 -6.29 3.89
CA VAL A 208 14.85 -5.36 4.79
C VAL A 208 14.86 -5.91 6.21
N ASP A 209 15.53 -5.20 7.13
CA ASP A 209 15.65 -5.64 8.52
C ASP A 209 14.28 -5.67 9.23
N VAL A 210 13.90 -6.85 9.73
CA VAL A 210 12.67 -7.10 10.49
C VAL A 210 12.53 -6.18 11.72
N ASN A 211 13.63 -5.69 12.27
CA ASN A 211 13.63 -4.80 13.41
C ASN A 211 12.85 -3.49 13.15
N GLY A 212 12.79 -3.01 11.91
CA GLY A 212 11.93 -1.89 11.52
C GLY A 212 10.45 -2.19 11.80
N SER A 213 9.98 -3.38 11.42
CA SER A 213 8.61 -3.85 11.68
C SER A 213 8.30 -4.00 13.17
N LEU A 214 9.24 -4.57 13.93
CA LEU A 214 9.09 -4.72 15.39
C LEU A 214 8.95 -3.35 16.08
N ARG A 215 9.84 -2.40 15.75
CA ARG A 215 9.80 -1.05 16.32
C ARG A 215 8.54 -0.28 15.93
N TYR A 216 8.06 -0.41 14.69
CA TYR A 216 6.84 0.24 14.23
C TYR A 216 5.62 -0.27 14.99
N CYS A 217 5.46 -1.60 15.11
CA CYS A 217 4.35 -2.18 15.87
C CYS A 217 4.45 -1.82 17.36
N GLN A 218 5.64 -1.81 17.96
CA GLN A 218 5.83 -1.33 19.33
C GLN A 218 5.33 0.13 19.47
N LYS A 219 5.69 1.00 18.53
CA LYS A 219 5.28 2.40 18.53
C LYS A 219 3.77 2.57 18.41
N LEU A 220 3.13 1.81 17.52
CA LEU A 220 1.68 1.80 17.38
C LEU A 220 0.98 1.31 18.64
N HIS A 221 1.54 0.28 19.28
CA HIS A 221 1.02 -0.23 20.55
C HIS A 221 1.05 0.82 21.67
N GLU A 222 2.12 1.62 21.75
CA GLU A 222 2.23 2.73 22.71
C GLU A 222 1.12 3.77 22.53
N PHE A 223 0.59 3.93 21.31
CA PHE A 223 -0.54 4.80 20.99
C PHE A 223 -1.92 4.13 21.09
N GLY A 224 -1.98 2.84 21.44
CA GLY A 224 -3.23 2.10 21.51
C GLY A 224 -3.85 1.73 20.16
N VAL A 225 -3.07 1.79 19.09
CA VAL A 225 -3.51 1.38 17.74
C VAL A 225 -3.65 -0.14 17.69
N SER A 226 -4.71 -0.65 17.04
CA SER A 226 -4.91 -2.08 16.84
C SER A 226 -3.87 -2.68 15.90
N ILE A 227 -3.23 -3.77 16.32
CA ILE A 227 -2.13 -4.42 15.62
C ILE A 227 -2.37 -5.91 15.51
N GLU A 228 -2.23 -6.46 14.30
CA GLU A 228 -1.97 -7.88 14.09
C GLU A 228 -0.63 -8.03 13.39
N MET A 229 0.31 -8.80 13.99
CA MET A 229 1.67 -8.94 13.50
C MET A 229 2.08 -10.41 13.46
N HIS A 230 2.64 -10.83 12.32
CA HIS A 230 3.18 -12.17 12.11
C HIS A 230 4.64 -12.13 11.70
N ILE A 231 5.53 -12.70 12.51
CA ILE A 231 6.95 -12.88 12.18
C ILE A 231 7.25 -14.34 11.93
N TYR A 232 7.60 -14.67 10.71
CA TYR A 232 8.01 -16.02 10.32
C TYR A 232 9.52 -16.20 10.57
N PRO A 233 9.96 -17.36 11.10
CA PRO A 233 11.36 -17.54 11.52
C PRO A 233 12.33 -17.53 10.34
N VAL A 234 11.90 -17.94 9.15
CA VAL A 234 12.76 -18.03 7.95
C VAL A 234 11.99 -17.57 6.71
N GLY A 235 12.71 -16.96 5.77
CA GLY A 235 12.21 -16.55 4.46
C GLY A 235 13.10 -15.46 3.85
N ILE A 236 13.07 -15.38 2.52
CA ILE A 236 13.75 -14.31 1.76
C ILE A 236 12.86 -13.08 1.66
N HIS A 237 13.44 -11.97 1.22
CA HIS A 237 12.69 -10.75 0.90
C HIS A 237 11.84 -10.93 -0.39
N GLY A 238 10.72 -10.21 -0.47
CA GLY A 238 9.93 -10.14 -1.71
C GLY A 238 9.07 -11.35 -2.01
N LEU A 239 8.66 -12.11 -1.01
CA LEU A 239 7.91 -13.36 -1.21
C LEU A 239 6.50 -13.19 -1.78
N GLY A 240 5.88 -12.01 -1.70
CA GLY A 240 4.51 -11.83 -2.14
C GLY A 240 3.55 -12.82 -1.47
N LEU A 241 2.74 -13.52 -2.23
CA LEU A 241 1.89 -14.62 -1.74
C LEU A 241 2.67 -15.90 -1.43
N ALA A 242 3.96 -15.94 -1.73
CA ALA A 242 4.86 -17.10 -1.57
C ALA A 242 4.38 -18.36 -2.33
N ASN A 243 3.69 -18.20 -3.44
CA ASN A 243 3.03 -19.29 -4.19
C ASN A 243 3.35 -19.33 -5.69
N ASP A 244 4.18 -18.42 -6.21
CA ASP A 244 4.63 -18.42 -7.59
C ASP A 244 5.89 -19.29 -7.79
N ASN A 245 6.35 -19.43 -9.05
CA ASN A 245 7.48 -20.29 -9.39
C ASN A 245 8.83 -19.81 -8.82
N GLU A 246 8.98 -18.52 -8.58
CA GLU A 246 10.24 -17.90 -8.11
C GLU A 246 10.23 -17.71 -6.58
N HIS A 247 9.03 -17.55 -6.00
CA HIS A 247 8.82 -17.19 -4.59
C HIS A 247 7.97 -18.26 -3.88
N ASN A 248 8.19 -19.55 -4.14
CA ASN A 248 7.42 -20.62 -3.52
C ASN A 248 7.93 -20.95 -2.12
N CYS A 249 7.13 -20.65 -1.11
CA CYS A 249 7.41 -20.98 0.28
C CYS A 249 6.12 -21.41 1.02
N PRO A 250 5.72 -22.70 0.95
CA PRO A 250 4.45 -23.17 1.52
C PRO A 250 4.26 -22.85 3.00
N TYR A 251 5.35 -22.81 3.77
CA TYR A 251 5.30 -22.47 5.19
C TYR A 251 4.79 -21.04 5.44
N ILE A 252 5.08 -20.11 4.53
CA ILE A 252 4.72 -18.69 4.66
C ILE A 252 3.36 -18.39 4.05
N GLN A 253 2.89 -19.15 3.06
CA GLN A 253 1.59 -18.93 2.38
C GLN A 253 0.42 -18.71 3.34
N GLY A 254 0.48 -19.30 4.53
CA GLY A 254 -0.55 -19.15 5.57
C GLY A 254 -0.79 -17.72 6.06
N TRP A 255 0.09 -16.75 5.74
CA TRP A 255 -0.14 -15.35 6.09
C TRP A 255 -1.39 -14.77 5.39
N ALA A 256 -1.65 -15.20 4.16
CA ALA A 256 -2.82 -14.75 3.40
C ALA A 256 -4.14 -15.17 4.08
N ASN A 257 -4.22 -16.39 4.62
CA ASN A 257 -5.39 -16.84 5.40
C ASN A 257 -5.55 -16.05 6.70
N LYS A 258 -4.45 -15.57 7.31
CA LYS A 258 -4.51 -14.69 8.48
C LYS A 258 -5.04 -13.31 8.10
N LEU A 259 -4.59 -12.78 6.95
CA LEU A 259 -5.13 -11.54 6.41
C LEU A 259 -6.64 -11.64 6.13
N GLU A 260 -7.11 -12.75 5.54
CA GLU A 260 -8.54 -12.97 5.31
C GLU A 260 -9.33 -12.93 6.63
N ALA A 261 -8.86 -13.63 7.67
CA ALA A 261 -9.50 -13.62 8.98
C ALA A 261 -9.53 -12.21 9.59
N TRP A 262 -8.43 -11.46 9.46
CA TRP A 262 -8.34 -10.09 9.94
C TRP A 262 -9.30 -9.15 9.19
N LEU A 263 -9.40 -9.28 7.86
CA LEU A 263 -10.33 -8.49 7.04
C LEU A 263 -11.79 -8.76 7.42
N LYS A 264 -12.14 -10.00 7.80
CA LYS A 264 -13.45 -10.35 8.35
C LYS A 264 -13.72 -9.68 9.70
N GLU A 265 -12.76 -9.75 10.62
CA GLU A 265 -12.86 -9.11 11.95
C GLU A 265 -13.08 -7.59 11.83
N PHE A 266 -12.46 -6.94 10.85
CA PHE A 266 -12.63 -5.52 10.56
C PHE A 266 -13.81 -5.22 9.61
N ASN A 267 -14.65 -6.22 9.30
CA ASN A 267 -15.86 -6.11 8.48
C ASN A 267 -15.61 -5.61 7.03
N TYR A 268 -14.47 -5.93 6.45
CA TYR A 268 -14.22 -5.71 5.02
C TYR A 268 -14.97 -6.75 4.17
N THR A 269 -15.07 -7.97 4.67
CA THR A 269 -15.93 -9.04 4.11
C THR A 269 -17.03 -9.38 5.11
N ASN A 270 -18.14 -9.91 4.61
CA ASN A 270 -19.18 -10.45 5.47
C ASN A 270 -18.72 -11.79 6.06
N SER A 271 -19.18 -12.08 7.26
CA SER A 271 -18.92 -13.35 7.97
C SER A 271 -19.55 -14.55 7.27
#